data_1a027e3e03c5ddc367745dc0543e4348
#
_entry.id   1a027e3e03c5ddc367745dc0543e4348
#
_cell.length_a   1.000
_cell.length_b   1.000
_cell.length_c   1.000
_cell.angle_alpha   90.00
_cell.angle_beta   90.00
_cell.angle_gamma   90.00
#
_symmetry.space_group_name_H-M   'P 1'
#
loop_
_entity.id
_entity.type
_entity.pdbx_description
1 polymer ?
#
loop_
_entity_poly.entity_id
_entity_poly.type
_entity_poly.pdbx_seq_one_letter_code
_entity_poly.pdbx_strand_id
1 'polypeptide(L)'
;YIGLNATRALTTKFNAQLNCGRVQTPVVAIIARREEEIKKFQPKTYYGIEAQTDTKLKLIWQDEKTNDTKSFDRDKVTAIVKKLDKQQATVVAVDRKPKKAYAPGLYDLTELQRDANKLFGYSAKETLNIMQKLYEQHKLLTYPRTDSRYLSNDIVATLPDRLKACAIKEYRPLVNKVLAKPIKANKSFVDDSKVSDHHAIIPTEQVVQIGKLSAQELKIYDLVVKRFLAVLFPAYEYEQLTLRAEIGGARFVARGKTVIAAGWKEVYSNRTEDEESEDGLQEQLLPKIEAGDVLVVRYVSETSGQTKPPAYFNEATLLTAMENPAKYMETTDKALVQTLKETGGLGTVATR
;
A
#
# COMPACT_ATOMS: atom_id res chain seq x y z
N TYR A 1 -17.45 28.45 -16.20
CA TYR A 1 -18.89 28.60 -16.51
C TYR A 1 -19.75 27.52 -15.83
N ILE A 2 -19.39 26.22 -15.88
CA ILE A 2 -20.21 25.12 -15.31
C ILE A 2 -20.45 25.32 -13.81
N GLY A 3 -19.39 25.50 -13.02
CA GLY A 3 -19.53 25.69 -11.57
C GLY A 3 -20.35 26.91 -11.19
N LEU A 4 -20.17 28.02 -11.90
CA LEU A 4 -20.95 29.26 -11.67
C LEU A 4 -22.42 29.04 -11.96
N ASN A 5 -22.77 28.49 -13.12
CA ASN A 5 -24.16 28.28 -13.53
C ASN A 5 -24.84 27.22 -12.65
N ALA A 6 -24.16 26.14 -12.29
CA ALA A 6 -24.68 25.14 -11.37
C ALA A 6 -24.92 25.72 -9.96
N THR A 7 -23.98 26.53 -9.43
CA THR A 7 -24.15 27.24 -8.16
C THR A 7 -25.40 28.12 -8.19
N ARG A 8 -25.58 28.92 -9.26
CA ARG A 8 -26.76 29.80 -9.40
C ARG A 8 -28.05 29.00 -9.48
N ALA A 9 -28.07 27.93 -10.30
CA ALA A 9 -29.25 27.08 -10.45
C ALA A 9 -29.66 26.41 -9.13
N LEU A 10 -28.71 25.84 -8.40
CA LEU A 10 -28.94 25.21 -7.11
C LEU A 10 -29.39 26.22 -6.05
N THR A 11 -28.71 27.36 -5.96
CA THR A 11 -29.04 28.42 -5.02
C THR A 11 -30.49 28.95 -5.23
N THR A 12 -30.86 29.16 -6.50
CA THR A 12 -32.21 29.59 -6.86
C THR A 12 -33.24 28.51 -6.58
N LYS A 13 -32.97 27.25 -6.96
CA LYS A 13 -33.92 26.14 -6.79
C LYS A 13 -34.23 25.83 -5.33
N PHE A 14 -33.20 25.85 -4.47
CA PHE A 14 -33.33 25.46 -3.07
C PHE A 14 -33.41 26.64 -2.10
N ASN A 15 -33.39 27.88 -2.60
CA ASN A 15 -33.35 29.12 -1.81
C ASN A 15 -32.30 29.08 -0.67
N ALA A 16 -31.12 28.54 -0.97
CA ALA A 16 -30.02 28.37 -0.06
C ALA A 16 -28.70 28.58 -0.79
N GLN A 17 -27.69 29.13 -0.14
CA GLN A 17 -26.37 29.30 -0.75
C GLN A 17 -25.69 27.93 -0.94
N LEU A 18 -25.80 27.37 -2.14
CA LEU A 18 -25.26 26.08 -2.50
C LEU A 18 -24.18 26.24 -3.56
N ASN A 19 -22.91 26.08 -3.13
CA ASN A 19 -21.78 26.18 -4.02
C ASN A 19 -21.58 24.87 -4.80
N CYS A 20 -21.33 24.96 -6.10
CA CYS A 20 -20.99 23.83 -6.96
C CYS A 20 -19.63 24.06 -7.60
N GLY A 21 -18.75 23.07 -7.49
CA GLY A 21 -17.40 23.11 -8.06
C GLY A 21 -17.01 21.79 -8.73
N ARG A 22 -16.14 21.85 -9.70
CA ARG A 22 -15.70 20.65 -10.48
C ARG A 22 -14.92 19.63 -9.64
N VAL A 23 -14.31 20.06 -8.54
CA VAL A 23 -13.57 19.19 -7.61
C VAL A 23 -14.37 18.98 -6.33
N GLN A 24 -14.81 20.06 -5.69
CA GLN A 24 -15.50 20.00 -4.39
C GLN A 24 -16.77 19.16 -4.42
N THR A 25 -17.63 19.36 -5.41
CA THR A 25 -18.92 18.66 -5.48
C THR A 25 -18.76 17.16 -5.69
N PRO A 26 -17.94 16.66 -6.63
CA PRO A 26 -17.67 15.23 -6.74
C PRO A 26 -17.02 14.62 -5.48
N VAL A 27 -16.15 15.36 -4.80
CA VAL A 27 -15.52 14.88 -3.55
C VAL A 27 -16.57 14.72 -2.46
N VAL A 28 -17.45 15.71 -2.27
CA VAL A 28 -18.58 15.62 -1.31
C VAL A 28 -19.48 14.43 -1.67
N ALA A 29 -19.78 14.22 -2.96
CA ALA A 29 -20.59 13.08 -3.39
C ALA A 29 -19.95 11.73 -3.08
N ILE A 30 -18.62 11.60 -3.26
CA ILE A 30 -17.88 10.39 -2.90
C ILE A 30 -17.96 10.11 -1.39
N ILE A 31 -17.80 11.16 -0.57
CA ILE A 31 -17.87 11.03 0.90
C ILE A 31 -19.29 10.65 1.32
N ALA A 32 -20.32 11.35 0.80
CA ALA A 32 -21.72 11.08 1.13
C ALA A 32 -22.12 9.64 0.76
N ARG A 33 -21.70 9.16 -0.41
CA ARG A 33 -21.94 7.76 -0.82
C ARG A 33 -21.28 6.76 0.15
N ARG A 34 -20.03 7.01 0.56
CA ARG A 34 -19.35 6.16 1.55
C ARG A 34 -20.11 6.12 2.88
N GLU A 35 -20.64 7.25 3.33
CA GLU A 35 -21.47 7.29 4.54
C GLU A 35 -22.77 6.48 4.39
N GLU A 36 -23.40 6.56 3.22
CA GLU A 36 -24.58 5.74 2.93
C GLU A 36 -24.27 4.25 2.91
N GLU A 37 -23.16 3.85 2.29
CA GLU A 37 -22.68 2.47 2.29
C GLU A 37 -22.48 1.95 3.73
N ILE A 38 -21.85 2.76 4.58
CA ILE A 38 -21.65 2.42 5.99
C ILE A 38 -22.97 2.31 6.74
N LYS A 39 -23.88 3.27 6.57
CA LYS A 39 -25.21 3.28 7.24
C LYS A 39 -26.09 2.10 6.80
N LYS A 40 -26.03 1.70 5.55
CA LYS A 40 -26.82 0.59 4.99
C LYS A 40 -26.18 -0.77 5.21
N PHE A 41 -24.93 -0.83 5.66
CA PHE A 41 -24.19 -2.08 5.80
C PHE A 41 -24.79 -2.94 6.91
N GLN A 42 -25.00 -4.22 6.58
CA GLN A 42 -25.44 -5.23 7.53
C GLN A 42 -24.32 -6.26 7.72
N PRO A 43 -23.74 -6.38 8.92
CA PRO A 43 -22.72 -7.38 9.19
C PRO A 43 -23.25 -8.80 8.98
N LYS A 44 -22.46 -9.63 8.31
CA LYS A 44 -22.73 -11.06 8.17
C LYS A 44 -21.66 -11.84 8.89
N THR A 45 -22.06 -12.81 9.72
CA THR A 45 -21.12 -13.69 10.41
C THR A 45 -20.58 -14.72 9.40
N TYR A 46 -19.28 -14.92 9.39
CA TYR A 46 -18.61 -15.98 8.67
C TYR A 46 -17.87 -16.89 9.62
N TYR A 47 -17.63 -18.11 9.19
CA TYR A 47 -17.01 -19.17 9.95
C TYR A 47 -15.85 -19.76 9.16
N GLY A 48 -14.82 -20.22 9.88
CA GLY A 48 -13.67 -20.90 9.29
C GLY A 48 -13.20 -22.01 10.24
N ILE A 49 -12.11 -22.67 9.88
CA ILE A 49 -11.49 -23.69 10.72
C ILE A 49 -9.99 -23.42 10.75
N GLU A 50 -9.43 -23.41 11.94
CA GLU A 50 -7.98 -23.38 12.19
C GLU A 50 -7.57 -24.69 12.84
N ALA A 51 -6.54 -25.33 12.29
CA ALA A 51 -5.87 -26.46 12.91
C ALA A 51 -4.44 -26.06 13.26
N GLN A 52 -3.99 -26.40 14.45
CA GLN A 52 -2.61 -26.17 14.89
C GLN A 52 -1.87 -27.48 15.06
N THR A 53 -0.68 -27.56 14.47
CA THR A 53 0.19 -28.73 14.60
C THR A 53 1.08 -28.63 15.85
N ASP A 54 1.76 -29.73 16.19
CA ASP A 54 2.75 -29.79 17.26
C ASP A 54 3.93 -28.85 17.02
N THR A 55 4.28 -28.57 15.77
CA THR A 55 5.29 -27.59 15.37
C THR A 55 4.81 -26.15 15.41
N LYS A 56 3.62 -25.89 15.97
CA LYS A 56 2.94 -24.58 16.02
C LYS A 56 2.53 -24.02 14.66
N LEU A 57 2.60 -24.82 13.61
CA LEU A 57 2.11 -24.42 12.30
C LEU A 57 0.58 -24.33 12.31
N LYS A 58 0.05 -23.22 11.82
CA LYS A 58 -1.38 -23.00 11.66
C LYS A 58 -1.80 -23.36 10.25
N LEU A 59 -2.75 -24.25 10.15
CA LEU A 59 -3.39 -24.68 8.91
C LEU A 59 -4.81 -24.12 8.88
N ILE A 60 -5.15 -23.43 7.82
CA ILE A 60 -6.47 -22.81 7.64
C ILE A 60 -7.27 -23.66 6.64
N TRP A 61 -8.48 -24.02 7.00
CA TRP A 61 -9.37 -24.73 6.10
C TRP A 61 -9.64 -23.92 4.83
N GLN A 62 -9.72 -24.62 3.71
CA GLN A 62 -10.05 -24.04 2.42
C GLN A 62 -11.15 -24.86 1.76
N ASP A 63 -12.23 -24.20 1.37
CA ASP A 63 -13.32 -24.83 0.62
C ASP A 63 -12.82 -25.32 -0.74
N GLU A 64 -13.09 -26.56 -1.07
CA GLU A 64 -12.61 -27.17 -2.33
C GLU A 64 -13.23 -26.58 -3.59
N LYS A 65 -14.48 -26.08 -3.48
CA LYS A 65 -15.22 -25.56 -4.63
C LYS A 65 -14.93 -24.08 -4.89
N THR A 66 -14.89 -23.28 -3.82
CA THR A 66 -14.73 -21.83 -3.93
C THR A 66 -13.29 -21.37 -3.72
N ASN A 67 -12.43 -22.21 -3.13
CA ASN A 67 -11.11 -21.88 -2.61
C ASN A 67 -11.12 -20.81 -1.51
N ASP A 68 -12.28 -20.48 -0.94
CA ASP A 68 -12.38 -19.55 0.18
C ASP A 68 -11.94 -20.21 1.48
N THR A 69 -11.38 -19.43 2.39
CA THR A 69 -11.01 -19.86 3.75
C THR A 69 -12.11 -19.57 4.78
N LYS A 70 -13.27 -19.10 4.31
CA LYS A 70 -14.40 -18.68 5.12
C LYS A 70 -15.71 -19.15 4.47
N SER A 71 -16.71 -19.46 5.30
CA SER A 71 -18.06 -19.80 4.86
C SER A 71 -19.10 -19.03 5.66
N PHE A 72 -20.21 -18.64 5.05
CA PHE A 72 -21.37 -18.10 5.75
C PHE A 72 -22.31 -19.20 6.27
N ASP A 73 -22.05 -20.46 5.92
CA ASP A 73 -22.79 -21.62 6.38
C ASP A 73 -22.10 -22.25 7.58
N ARG A 74 -22.65 -22.01 8.77
CA ARG A 74 -22.11 -22.53 10.03
C ARG A 74 -22.25 -24.06 10.12
N ASP A 75 -23.37 -24.60 9.68
CA ASP A 75 -23.65 -26.04 9.81
C ASP A 75 -22.65 -26.86 9.00
N LYS A 76 -22.29 -26.35 7.81
CA LYS A 76 -21.23 -26.92 6.98
C LYS A 76 -19.90 -26.95 7.72
N VAL A 77 -19.48 -25.83 8.33
CA VAL A 77 -18.21 -25.71 9.05
C VAL A 77 -18.20 -26.63 10.28
N THR A 78 -19.28 -26.62 11.08
CA THR A 78 -19.41 -27.47 12.26
C THR A 78 -19.39 -28.96 11.90
N ALA A 79 -20.03 -29.35 10.79
CA ALA A 79 -20.01 -30.74 10.31
C ALA A 79 -18.61 -31.20 9.89
N ILE A 80 -17.81 -30.31 9.30
CA ILE A 80 -16.41 -30.58 8.98
C ILE A 80 -15.60 -30.74 10.27
N VAL A 81 -15.67 -29.78 11.21
CA VAL A 81 -14.92 -29.83 12.48
C VAL A 81 -15.13 -31.14 13.23
N LYS A 82 -16.37 -31.64 13.30
CA LYS A 82 -16.70 -32.92 13.96
C LYS A 82 -15.98 -34.11 13.34
N LYS A 83 -15.66 -34.09 12.06
CA LYS A 83 -14.94 -35.16 11.34
C LYS A 83 -13.42 -35.08 11.53
N LEU A 84 -12.91 -33.94 11.99
CA LEU A 84 -11.48 -33.68 12.08
C LEU A 84 -10.85 -34.06 13.43
N ASP A 85 -11.66 -34.49 14.41
CA ASP A 85 -11.18 -34.83 15.75
C ASP A 85 -10.15 -35.97 15.70
N LYS A 86 -8.99 -35.75 16.34
CA LYS A 86 -7.86 -36.70 16.41
C LYS A 86 -7.25 -37.13 15.07
N GLN A 87 -7.51 -36.40 13.99
CA GLN A 87 -6.92 -36.71 12.69
C GLN A 87 -5.51 -36.12 12.58
N GLN A 88 -4.70 -36.75 11.71
CA GLN A 88 -3.42 -36.22 11.32
C GLN A 88 -3.57 -35.36 10.06
N ALA A 89 -2.67 -34.42 9.86
CA ALA A 89 -2.60 -33.65 8.62
C ALA A 89 -1.57 -34.28 7.67
N THR A 90 -2.02 -34.78 6.53
CA THR A 90 -1.13 -35.26 5.48
C THR A 90 -0.84 -34.12 4.51
N VAL A 91 0.44 -33.82 4.30
CA VAL A 91 0.88 -32.80 3.36
C VAL A 91 0.72 -33.31 1.94
N VAL A 92 -0.18 -32.70 1.18
CA VAL A 92 -0.47 -33.11 -0.21
C VAL A 92 0.48 -32.45 -1.20
N ALA A 93 0.83 -31.16 -0.96
CA ALA A 93 1.71 -30.41 -1.83
C ALA A 93 2.42 -29.28 -1.08
N VAL A 94 3.63 -28.97 -1.50
CA VAL A 94 4.40 -27.80 -1.08
C VAL A 94 4.89 -27.06 -2.32
N ASP A 95 4.19 -25.98 -2.65
CA ASP A 95 4.56 -25.13 -3.78
C ASP A 95 5.55 -24.05 -3.31
N ARG A 96 6.72 -24.01 -3.94
CA ARG A 96 7.76 -23.01 -3.70
C ARG A 96 7.87 -22.10 -4.91
N LYS A 97 7.66 -20.81 -4.72
CA LYS A 97 7.71 -19.83 -5.81
C LYS A 97 8.64 -18.68 -5.48
N PRO A 98 9.73 -18.52 -6.22
CA PRO A 98 10.57 -17.33 -6.08
C PRO A 98 9.76 -16.09 -6.49
N LYS A 99 9.83 -15.05 -5.68
CA LYS A 99 9.17 -13.78 -5.87
C LYS A 99 10.17 -12.64 -5.75
N LYS A 100 9.94 -11.59 -6.55
CA LYS A 100 10.68 -10.34 -6.47
C LYS A 100 9.69 -9.20 -6.29
N ALA A 101 9.95 -8.34 -5.31
CA ALA A 101 9.21 -7.10 -5.13
C ALA A 101 10.17 -5.92 -5.31
N TYR A 102 9.80 -5.00 -6.19
CA TYR A 102 10.58 -3.78 -6.43
C TYR A 102 10.14 -2.68 -5.48
N ALA A 103 11.03 -1.73 -5.21
CA ALA A 103 10.72 -0.56 -4.42
C ALA A 103 9.55 0.22 -5.03
N PRO A 104 8.70 0.83 -4.19
CA PRO A 104 7.74 1.83 -4.69
C PRO A 104 8.47 2.94 -5.44
N GLY A 105 7.85 3.52 -6.46
CA GLY A 105 8.41 4.65 -7.20
C GLY A 105 8.72 5.85 -6.32
N LEU A 106 9.49 6.82 -6.82
CA LEU A 106 9.76 8.07 -6.13
C LEU A 106 8.47 8.80 -5.76
N TYR A 107 8.56 9.79 -4.88
CA TYR A 107 7.40 10.57 -4.48
C TYR A 107 7.04 11.64 -5.52
N ASP A 108 5.77 11.67 -5.89
CA ASP A 108 5.03 12.88 -6.22
C ASP A 108 4.45 13.50 -4.93
N LEU A 109 3.83 14.67 -5.02
CA LEU A 109 3.23 15.31 -3.85
C LEU A 109 2.11 14.48 -3.24
N THR A 110 1.22 13.94 -4.05
CA THR A 110 0.05 13.20 -3.56
C THR A 110 0.45 11.93 -2.80
N GLU A 111 1.43 11.18 -3.32
CA GLU A 111 1.93 9.99 -2.63
C GLU A 111 2.63 10.31 -1.32
N LEU A 112 3.41 11.40 -1.29
CA LEU A 112 4.03 11.86 -0.05
C LEU A 112 3.00 12.29 0.98
N GLN A 113 1.93 12.99 0.57
CA GLN A 113 0.80 13.35 1.44
C GLN A 113 0.10 12.11 2.00
N ARG A 114 -0.11 11.07 1.19
CA ARG A 114 -0.68 9.80 1.65
C ARG A 114 0.16 9.12 2.71
N ASP A 115 1.46 8.98 2.47
CA ASP A 115 2.36 8.35 3.42
C ASP A 115 2.52 9.17 4.70
N ALA A 116 2.59 10.50 4.61
CA ALA A 116 2.63 11.38 5.77
C ALA A 116 1.35 11.31 6.62
N ASN A 117 0.18 11.22 5.97
CA ASN A 117 -1.08 11.03 6.68
C ASN A 117 -1.16 9.65 7.35
N LYS A 118 -0.82 8.58 6.61
CA LYS A 118 -0.84 7.21 7.13
C LYS A 118 0.09 7.02 8.33
N LEU A 119 1.29 7.61 8.28
CA LEU A 119 2.35 7.35 9.26
C LEU A 119 2.37 8.33 10.43
N PHE A 120 1.97 9.58 10.19
CA PHE A 120 2.09 10.66 11.16
C PHE A 120 0.78 11.39 11.44
N GLY A 121 -0.29 11.08 10.70
CA GLY A 121 -1.57 11.78 10.80
C GLY A 121 -1.55 13.21 10.23
N TYR A 122 -0.53 13.59 9.46
CA TYR A 122 -0.43 14.93 8.88
C TYR A 122 -1.47 15.11 7.79
N SER A 123 -2.11 16.30 7.76
CA SER A 123 -3.00 16.65 6.67
C SER A 123 -2.22 16.89 5.37
N ALA A 124 -2.92 16.83 4.24
CA ALA A 124 -2.34 17.13 2.93
C ALA A 124 -1.76 18.56 2.90
N LYS A 125 -2.49 19.52 3.48
CA LYS A 125 -2.06 20.93 3.60
C LYS A 125 -0.82 21.06 4.49
N GLU A 126 -0.80 20.41 5.64
CA GLU A 126 0.33 20.44 6.56
C GLU A 126 1.58 19.84 5.90
N THR A 127 1.44 18.70 5.23
CA THR A 127 2.54 18.06 4.49
C THR A 127 3.11 18.99 3.42
N LEU A 128 2.25 19.65 2.63
CA LEU A 128 2.70 20.61 1.62
C LEU A 128 3.44 21.80 2.26
N ASN A 129 2.95 22.35 3.38
CA ASN A 129 3.60 23.46 4.05
C ASN A 129 5.00 23.08 4.58
N ILE A 130 5.14 21.87 5.12
CA ILE A 130 6.45 21.34 5.55
C ILE A 130 7.38 21.18 4.34
N MET A 131 6.86 20.61 3.26
CA MET A 131 7.61 20.45 2.02
C MET A 131 8.10 21.78 1.44
N GLN A 132 7.25 22.81 1.45
CA GLN A 132 7.63 24.14 0.98
C GLN A 132 8.80 24.72 1.80
N LYS A 133 8.80 24.54 3.11
CA LYS A 133 9.93 24.95 3.95
C LYS A 133 11.21 24.20 3.62
N LEU A 134 11.13 22.87 3.45
CA LEU A 134 12.27 22.03 3.07
C LEU A 134 12.83 22.42 1.70
N TYR A 135 11.98 22.85 0.77
CA TYR A 135 12.37 23.34 -0.54
C TYR A 135 12.88 24.80 -0.52
N GLU A 136 12.10 25.73 0.04
CA GLU A 136 12.37 27.17 -0.10
C GLU A 136 13.41 27.67 0.90
N GLN A 137 13.33 27.25 2.17
CA GLN A 137 14.19 27.74 3.24
C GLN A 137 15.45 26.90 3.41
N HIS A 138 15.28 25.57 3.48
CA HIS A 138 16.38 24.65 3.72
C HIS A 138 17.09 24.21 2.44
N LYS A 139 16.45 24.33 1.28
CA LYS A 139 16.97 23.88 -0.04
C LYS A 139 17.33 22.39 -0.08
N LEU A 140 16.72 21.57 0.78
CA LEU A 140 17.04 20.15 0.97
C LEU A 140 16.31 19.21 0.03
N LEU A 141 15.14 19.61 -0.46
CA LEU A 141 14.31 18.80 -1.36
C LEU A 141 14.00 19.56 -2.64
N THR A 142 13.67 18.83 -3.70
CA THR A 142 13.28 19.41 -4.98
C THR A 142 11.85 19.96 -4.93
N TYR A 143 11.39 20.60 -5.99
CA TYR A 143 10.11 21.30 -6.05
C TYR A 143 8.94 20.39 -5.61
N PRO A 144 8.10 20.82 -4.65
CA PRO A 144 7.11 19.94 -4.03
C PRO A 144 5.86 19.67 -4.87
N ARG A 145 5.47 20.57 -5.78
CA ARG A 145 4.21 20.46 -6.52
C ARG A 145 4.42 19.76 -7.85
N THR A 146 4.80 18.50 -7.79
CA THR A 146 4.98 17.64 -8.96
C THR A 146 4.03 16.44 -8.92
N ASP A 147 3.57 16.02 -10.08
CA ASP A 147 2.80 14.80 -10.30
C ASP A 147 3.68 13.65 -10.85
N SER A 148 4.94 13.94 -11.12
CA SER A 148 5.88 12.94 -11.61
C SER A 148 6.53 12.15 -10.47
N ARG A 149 6.66 10.84 -10.71
CA ARG A 149 7.41 9.89 -9.86
C ARG A 149 8.72 9.46 -10.51
N TYR A 150 9.13 10.16 -11.54
CA TYR A 150 10.28 9.83 -12.34
C TYR A 150 11.29 10.98 -12.37
N LEU A 151 12.54 10.62 -12.62
CA LEU A 151 13.62 11.57 -12.90
C LEU A 151 13.83 11.66 -14.41
N SER A 152 14.32 12.80 -14.88
CA SER A 152 14.84 12.95 -16.22
C SER A 152 16.30 12.43 -16.30
N ASN A 153 16.75 12.12 -17.51
CA ASN A 153 18.08 11.54 -17.71
C ASN A 153 19.23 12.46 -17.27
N ASP A 154 19.08 13.77 -17.37
CA ASP A 154 20.06 14.78 -16.95
C ASP A 154 20.32 14.73 -15.42
N ILE A 155 19.32 14.37 -14.62
CA ILE A 155 19.45 14.27 -13.15
C ILE A 155 20.35 13.09 -12.74
N VAL A 156 20.47 12.05 -13.55
CA VAL A 156 21.18 10.81 -13.18
C VAL A 156 22.65 11.09 -12.82
N ALA A 157 23.30 12.00 -13.52
CA ALA A 157 24.69 12.37 -13.25
C ALA A 157 24.86 13.04 -11.87
N THR A 158 23.82 13.65 -11.31
CA THR A 158 23.85 14.34 -10.01
C THR A 158 23.58 13.44 -8.83
N LEU A 159 23.04 12.22 -9.06
CA LEU A 159 22.63 11.31 -7.98
C LEU A 159 23.72 10.99 -6.97
N PRO A 160 25.00 10.78 -7.35
CA PRO A 160 26.06 10.52 -6.39
C PRO A 160 26.27 11.67 -5.40
N ASP A 161 26.17 12.92 -5.85
CA ASP A 161 26.38 14.09 -4.98
C ASP A 161 25.17 14.33 -4.06
N ARG A 162 23.96 14.09 -4.55
CA ARG A 162 22.72 14.08 -3.75
C ARG A 162 22.78 13.03 -2.65
N LEU A 163 23.27 11.83 -2.96
CA LEU A 163 23.47 10.77 -1.97
C LEU A 163 24.48 11.16 -0.91
N LYS A 164 25.62 11.74 -1.30
CA LYS A 164 26.62 12.23 -0.34
C LYS A 164 26.06 13.33 0.57
N ALA A 165 25.26 14.25 0.00
CA ALA A 165 24.66 15.36 0.75
C ALA A 165 23.67 14.89 1.83
N CYS A 166 22.90 13.81 1.57
CA CYS A 166 22.00 13.24 2.55
C CYS A 166 22.64 12.14 3.44
N ALA A 167 23.93 11.84 3.31
CA ALA A 167 24.65 10.79 4.01
C ALA A 167 24.92 11.10 5.49
N ILE A 168 23.88 11.38 6.26
CA ILE A 168 23.97 11.53 7.71
C ILE A 168 24.13 10.18 8.40
N LYS A 169 24.36 10.21 9.72
CA LYS A 169 24.69 9.01 10.53
C LYS A 169 23.85 7.78 10.19
N GLU A 170 22.55 7.95 10.08
CA GLU A 170 21.60 6.85 9.86
C GLU A 170 21.60 6.33 8.42
N TYR A 171 21.77 7.22 7.45
CA TYR A 171 21.73 6.83 6.03
C TYR A 171 23.10 6.49 5.46
N ARG A 172 24.19 6.86 6.13
CA ARG A 172 25.56 6.67 5.63
C ARG A 172 25.87 5.23 5.22
N PRO A 173 25.52 4.19 5.99
CA PRO A 173 25.76 2.81 5.58
C PRO A 173 25.03 2.44 4.28
N LEU A 174 23.78 2.91 4.13
CA LEU A 174 22.95 2.66 2.97
C LEU A 174 23.48 3.39 1.73
N VAL A 175 23.86 4.67 1.90
CA VAL A 175 24.48 5.46 0.83
C VAL A 175 25.76 4.80 0.35
N ASN A 176 26.63 4.35 1.26
CA ASN A 176 27.87 3.66 0.89
C ASN A 176 27.62 2.38 0.08
N LYS A 177 26.58 1.61 0.43
CA LYS A 177 26.18 0.43 -0.36
C LYS A 177 25.76 0.80 -1.78
N VAL A 178 24.98 1.88 -1.95
CA VAL A 178 24.57 2.34 -3.29
C VAL A 178 25.78 2.83 -4.08
N LEU A 179 26.64 3.64 -3.48
CA LEU A 179 27.81 4.24 -4.14
C LEU A 179 28.94 3.23 -4.41
N ALA A 180 28.90 2.03 -3.81
CA ALA A 180 29.89 0.96 -4.09
C ALA A 180 29.84 0.48 -5.55
N LYS A 181 28.79 0.79 -6.29
CA LYS A 181 28.61 0.45 -7.70
C LYS A 181 28.15 1.68 -8.47
N PRO A 182 28.48 1.81 -9.78
CA PRO A 182 27.94 2.87 -10.61
C PRO A 182 26.39 2.83 -10.64
N ILE A 183 25.75 3.97 -10.40
CA ILE A 183 24.30 4.10 -10.48
C ILE A 183 23.91 4.03 -11.96
N LYS A 184 23.08 3.04 -12.28
CA LYS A 184 22.53 2.87 -13.62
C LYS A 184 21.08 3.32 -13.63
N ALA A 185 20.76 4.25 -14.53
CA ALA A 185 19.39 4.61 -14.82
C ALA A 185 18.60 3.39 -15.31
N ASN A 186 17.39 3.25 -14.84
CA ASN A 186 16.46 2.27 -15.35
C ASN A 186 15.04 2.85 -15.36
N LYS A 187 14.16 2.26 -16.16
CA LYS A 187 12.78 2.74 -16.36
C LYS A 187 11.88 2.70 -15.13
N SER A 188 12.34 2.18 -13.99
CA SER A 188 11.57 2.19 -12.76
C SER A 188 11.58 3.56 -12.07
N PHE A 189 12.61 4.39 -12.31
CA PHE A 189 12.74 5.71 -11.71
C PHE A 189 13.27 6.81 -12.65
N VAL A 190 13.69 6.48 -13.87
CA VAL A 190 14.14 7.44 -14.88
C VAL A 190 13.34 7.23 -16.17
N ASP A 191 12.56 8.22 -16.55
CA ASP A 191 11.76 8.18 -17.78
C ASP A 191 11.36 9.61 -18.18
N ASP A 192 12.05 10.20 -19.15
CA ASP A 192 11.79 11.57 -19.62
C ASP A 192 10.35 11.77 -20.12
N SER A 193 9.72 10.72 -20.66
CA SER A 193 8.34 10.81 -21.16
C SER A 193 7.30 10.96 -20.06
N LYS A 194 7.69 10.71 -18.81
CA LYS A 194 6.85 10.81 -17.61
C LYS A 194 7.21 11.99 -16.70
N VAL A 195 8.10 12.85 -17.18
CA VAL A 195 8.45 14.11 -16.51
C VAL A 195 7.91 15.23 -17.39
N SER A 196 6.99 16.01 -16.85
CA SER A 196 6.46 17.21 -17.51
C SER A 196 7.31 18.44 -17.16
N ASP A 197 6.83 19.29 -16.26
CA ASP A 197 7.54 20.50 -15.84
C ASP A 197 8.56 20.24 -14.72
N HIS A 198 8.28 19.25 -13.87
CA HIS A 198 9.09 18.91 -12.70
C HIS A 198 9.22 17.40 -12.57
N HIS A 199 10.41 16.94 -12.22
CA HIS A 199 10.66 15.55 -11.84
C HIS A 199 10.17 15.22 -10.41
N ALA A 200 10.28 13.97 -10.01
CA ALA A 200 9.91 13.50 -8.66
C ALA A 200 10.62 14.27 -7.54
N ILE A 201 10.03 14.20 -6.35
CA ILE A 201 10.58 14.79 -5.13
C ILE A 201 11.74 13.93 -4.63
N ILE A 202 12.94 14.51 -4.61
CA ILE A 202 14.17 13.87 -4.16
C ILE A 202 15.03 14.86 -3.35
N PRO A 203 16.04 14.37 -2.58
CA PRO A 203 17.02 15.25 -1.96
C PRO A 203 17.84 16.04 -3.00
N THR A 204 18.28 17.23 -2.62
CA THR A 204 19.20 18.06 -3.41
C THR A 204 20.65 17.74 -3.04
N GLU A 205 21.60 18.48 -3.63
CA GLU A 205 23.03 18.44 -3.27
C GLU A 205 23.36 19.25 -2.00
N GLN A 206 22.36 19.87 -1.39
CA GLN A 206 22.54 20.64 -0.14
C GLN A 206 22.75 19.68 1.03
N VAL A 207 23.88 19.85 1.73
CA VAL A 207 24.21 19.06 2.92
C VAL A 207 23.22 19.36 4.03
N VAL A 208 22.59 18.31 4.55
CA VAL A 208 21.59 18.44 5.61
C VAL A 208 22.23 18.77 6.96
N GLN A 209 21.66 19.76 7.65
CA GLN A 209 22.00 20.12 9.03
C GLN A 209 20.82 19.80 9.94
N ILE A 210 20.80 18.58 10.49
CA ILE A 210 19.66 18.04 11.26
C ILE A 210 19.22 18.98 12.38
N GLY A 211 20.17 19.60 13.09
CA GLY A 211 19.85 20.49 14.20
C GLY A 211 19.09 21.77 13.82
N LYS A 212 18.95 22.05 12.53
CA LYS A 212 18.15 23.18 12.01
C LYS A 212 16.74 22.78 11.61
N LEU A 213 16.43 21.49 11.59
CA LEU A 213 15.12 20.99 11.19
C LEU A 213 14.23 20.74 12.41
N SER A 214 12.96 21.12 12.32
CA SER A 214 11.95 20.71 13.28
C SER A 214 11.69 19.21 13.21
N ALA A 215 11.07 18.65 14.24
CA ALA A 215 10.69 17.23 14.27
C ALA A 215 9.77 16.84 13.09
N GLN A 216 8.90 17.74 12.66
CA GLN A 216 8.00 17.51 11.52
C GLN A 216 8.78 17.53 10.20
N GLU A 217 9.68 18.49 10.03
CA GLU A 217 10.55 18.56 8.84
C GLU A 217 11.46 17.34 8.72
N LEU A 218 12.01 16.85 9.84
CA LEU A 218 12.79 15.62 9.87
C LEU A 218 12.00 14.41 9.42
N LYS A 219 10.75 14.27 9.87
CA LYS A 219 9.88 13.15 9.47
C LYS A 219 9.61 13.13 7.96
N ILE A 220 9.30 14.29 7.38
CA ILE A 220 9.05 14.38 5.92
C ILE A 220 10.36 14.18 5.15
N TYR A 221 11.46 14.75 5.61
CA TYR A 221 12.77 14.54 5.01
C TYR A 221 13.17 13.06 5.02
N ASP A 222 12.97 12.37 6.15
CA ASP A 222 13.22 10.92 6.29
C ASP A 222 12.42 10.09 5.28
N LEU A 223 11.13 10.41 5.07
CA LEU A 223 10.32 9.73 4.07
C LEU A 223 10.94 9.84 2.68
N VAL A 224 11.31 11.07 2.28
CA VAL A 224 11.85 11.33 0.94
C VAL A 224 13.19 10.67 0.75
N VAL A 225 14.10 10.79 1.73
CA VAL A 225 15.43 10.17 1.65
C VAL A 225 15.33 8.65 1.58
N LYS A 226 14.51 8.03 2.42
CA LYS A 226 14.31 6.57 2.40
C LYS A 226 13.71 6.09 1.07
N ARG A 227 12.75 6.81 0.53
CA ARG A 227 12.15 6.47 -0.76
C ARG A 227 13.17 6.61 -1.90
N PHE A 228 13.97 7.66 -1.88
CA PHE A 228 15.06 7.89 -2.81
C PHE A 228 16.13 6.79 -2.75
N LEU A 229 16.54 6.39 -1.54
CA LEU A 229 17.46 5.26 -1.36
C LEU A 229 16.84 3.94 -1.87
N ALA A 230 15.59 3.67 -1.51
CA ALA A 230 14.92 2.41 -1.84
C ALA A 230 14.88 2.12 -3.34
N VAL A 231 14.64 3.12 -4.19
CA VAL A 231 14.59 2.92 -5.65
C VAL A 231 15.97 2.62 -6.25
N LEU A 232 17.05 2.92 -5.52
CA LEU A 232 18.42 2.65 -5.93
C LEU A 232 18.95 1.30 -5.41
N PHE A 233 18.19 0.65 -4.52
CA PHE A 233 18.50 -0.69 -4.02
C PHE A 233 17.97 -1.78 -4.96
N PRO A 234 18.52 -3.00 -4.90
CA PRO A 234 17.99 -4.14 -5.64
C PRO A 234 16.61 -4.54 -5.14
N ALA A 235 15.92 -5.36 -5.91
CA ALA A 235 14.63 -5.92 -5.52
C ALA A 235 14.73 -6.70 -4.20
N TYR A 236 13.65 -6.71 -3.43
CA TYR A 236 13.42 -7.65 -2.35
C TYR A 236 13.13 -9.02 -2.95
N GLU A 237 13.91 -10.02 -2.62
CA GLU A 237 13.77 -11.39 -3.13
C GLU A 237 13.39 -12.34 -2.00
N TYR A 238 12.36 -13.14 -2.25
CA TYR A 238 11.87 -14.12 -1.28
C TYR A 238 11.28 -15.32 -1.98
N GLU A 239 11.25 -16.44 -1.29
CA GLU A 239 10.53 -17.63 -1.70
C GLU A 239 9.20 -17.66 -0.94
N GLN A 240 8.10 -17.67 -1.68
CA GLN A 240 6.78 -17.89 -1.14
C GLN A 240 6.48 -19.38 -1.13
N LEU A 241 6.15 -19.92 0.04
CA LEU A 241 5.73 -21.30 0.21
C LEU A 241 4.21 -21.34 0.40
N THR A 242 3.57 -22.25 -0.32
CA THR A 242 2.16 -22.59 -0.09
C THR A 242 2.09 -24.09 0.20
N LEU A 243 1.77 -24.41 1.43
CA LEU A 243 1.56 -25.77 1.89
C LEU A 243 0.08 -26.12 1.76
N ARG A 244 -0.23 -27.24 1.14
CA ARG A 244 -1.58 -27.81 1.13
C ARG A 244 -1.54 -29.14 1.89
N ALA A 245 -2.44 -29.28 2.83
CA ALA A 245 -2.59 -30.50 3.63
C ALA A 245 -4.05 -30.96 3.62
N GLU A 246 -4.25 -32.23 3.92
CA GLU A 246 -5.55 -32.85 4.09
C GLU A 246 -5.69 -33.34 5.53
N ILE A 247 -6.79 -33.03 6.19
CA ILE A 247 -7.16 -33.52 7.52
C ILE A 247 -8.57 -34.10 7.41
N GLY A 248 -8.74 -35.42 7.63
CA GLY A 248 -10.05 -36.06 7.58
C GLY A 248 -10.85 -35.83 6.29
N GLY A 249 -10.17 -35.73 5.14
CA GLY A 249 -10.77 -35.46 3.84
C GLY A 249 -11.09 -33.98 3.57
N ALA A 250 -10.75 -33.07 4.47
CA ALA A 250 -10.92 -31.64 4.25
C ALA A 250 -9.57 -30.97 3.91
N ARG A 251 -9.60 -30.02 2.97
CA ARG A 251 -8.41 -29.29 2.52
C ARG A 251 -8.04 -28.18 3.48
N PHE A 252 -6.74 -28.10 3.77
CA PHE A 252 -6.13 -27.03 4.58
C PHE A 252 -4.97 -26.40 3.84
N VAL A 253 -4.70 -25.13 4.12
CA VAL A 253 -3.62 -24.35 3.51
C VAL A 253 -2.85 -23.57 4.57
N ALA A 254 -1.54 -23.48 4.39
CA ALA A 254 -0.69 -22.55 5.11
C ALA A 254 0.23 -21.80 4.15
N ARG A 255 0.59 -20.57 4.48
CA ARG A 255 1.57 -19.78 3.75
C ARG A 255 2.79 -19.51 4.59
N GLY A 256 3.91 -19.54 3.94
CA GLY A 256 5.19 -19.16 4.51
C GLY A 256 5.99 -18.31 3.54
N LYS A 257 6.97 -17.62 4.10
CA LYS A 257 7.86 -16.75 3.36
C LYS A 257 9.28 -16.93 3.89
N THR A 258 10.21 -17.15 2.99
CA THR A 258 11.64 -17.20 3.31
C THR A 258 12.33 -16.06 2.56
N VAL A 259 12.93 -15.13 3.28
CA VAL A 259 13.66 -14.00 2.68
C VAL A 259 15.00 -14.53 2.12
N ILE A 260 15.23 -14.26 0.83
CA ILE A 260 16.49 -14.60 0.13
C ILE A 260 17.41 -13.39 0.15
N ALA A 261 16.89 -12.20 -0.19
CA ALA A 261 17.63 -10.95 -0.15
C ALA A 261 16.72 -9.80 0.30
N ALA A 262 17.15 -9.06 1.31
CA ALA A 262 16.39 -7.95 1.86
C ALA A 262 16.16 -6.81 0.85
N GLY A 263 17.10 -6.62 -0.09
CA GLY A 263 16.98 -5.59 -1.12
C GLY A 263 16.60 -4.22 -0.55
N TRP A 264 15.69 -3.53 -1.21
CA TRP A 264 15.24 -2.20 -0.79
C TRP A 264 14.55 -2.16 0.59
N LYS A 265 14.01 -3.28 1.08
CA LYS A 265 13.41 -3.33 2.43
C LYS A 265 14.43 -3.09 3.53
N GLU A 266 15.72 -3.26 3.28
CA GLU A 266 16.78 -2.90 4.21
C GLU A 266 16.76 -1.41 4.60
N VAL A 267 16.31 -0.53 3.69
CA VAL A 267 16.15 0.90 3.94
C VAL A 267 15.11 1.18 5.03
N TYR A 268 14.14 0.28 5.19
CA TYR A 268 13.03 0.38 6.13
C TYR A 268 13.15 -0.60 7.31
N SER A 269 14.32 -1.14 7.59
CA SER A 269 14.55 -2.21 8.57
C SER A 269 14.02 -1.92 9.99
N ASN A 270 13.75 -0.65 10.31
CA ASN A 270 13.18 -0.23 11.59
C ASN A 270 11.63 -0.14 11.59
N ARG A 271 10.98 -0.54 10.49
CA ARG A 271 9.52 -0.58 10.39
C ARG A 271 9.08 -2.04 10.29
N THR A 272 8.36 -2.52 11.28
CA THR A 272 7.54 -3.73 11.16
C THR A 272 6.31 -3.37 10.34
N GLU A 273 6.32 -3.68 9.04
CA GLU A 273 5.09 -3.68 8.26
C GLU A 273 4.44 -5.05 8.47
N ASP A 274 3.30 -5.06 9.16
CA ASP A 274 2.38 -6.19 9.12
C ASP A 274 1.77 -6.23 7.71
N GLU A 275 2.41 -6.99 6.82
CA GLU A 275 1.85 -7.28 5.49
C GLU A 275 0.69 -8.26 5.69
N GLU A 276 -0.54 -7.74 5.82
CA GLU A 276 -1.72 -8.58 5.65
C GLU A 276 -1.74 -9.11 4.21
N SER A 277 -1.73 -10.43 4.06
CA SER A 277 -1.88 -11.05 2.75
C SER A 277 -3.31 -10.80 2.23
N GLU A 278 -3.46 -10.53 0.94
CA GLU A 278 -4.75 -10.28 0.27
C GLU A 278 -5.80 -11.38 0.54
N ASP A 279 -5.36 -12.60 0.86
CA ASP A 279 -6.23 -13.77 1.09
C ASP A 279 -6.53 -14.00 2.58
N GLY A 280 -6.10 -13.13 3.49
CA GLY A 280 -6.29 -13.27 4.93
C GLY A 280 -5.52 -14.43 5.59
N LEU A 281 -4.55 -15.02 4.88
CA LEU A 281 -3.64 -16.02 5.41
C LEU A 281 -2.41 -15.32 5.99
N GLN A 282 -2.13 -15.53 7.27
CA GLN A 282 -0.92 -15.02 7.90
C GLN A 282 0.32 -15.76 7.38
N GLU A 283 1.36 -15.02 7.02
CA GLU A 283 2.64 -15.61 6.70
C GLU A 283 3.31 -16.15 7.96
N GLN A 284 3.78 -17.38 7.89
CA GLN A 284 4.43 -18.09 9.00
C GLN A 284 5.82 -18.55 8.57
N LEU A 285 6.69 -18.80 9.55
CA LEU A 285 7.88 -19.59 9.32
C LEU A 285 7.45 -21.05 9.16
N LEU A 286 7.54 -21.56 7.94
CA LEU A 286 7.28 -22.98 7.69
C LEU A 286 8.54 -23.77 7.99
N PRO A 287 8.44 -24.86 8.78
CA PRO A 287 9.55 -25.82 8.93
C PRO A 287 9.87 -26.49 7.58
N LYS A 288 10.96 -27.24 7.51
CA LYS A 288 11.23 -28.08 6.34
C LYS A 288 10.16 -29.16 6.26
N ILE A 289 9.26 -29.00 5.32
CA ILE A 289 8.13 -29.91 5.09
C ILE A 289 8.11 -30.23 3.60
N GLU A 290 7.83 -31.50 3.28
CA GLU A 290 7.69 -32.00 1.92
C GLU A 290 6.34 -32.68 1.71
N ALA A 291 5.97 -32.89 0.46
CA ALA A 291 4.75 -33.64 0.13
C ALA A 291 4.90 -35.09 0.63
N GLY A 292 3.85 -35.59 1.27
CA GLY A 292 3.84 -36.91 1.91
C GLY A 292 4.11 -36.87 3.42
N ASP A 293 4.62 -35.77 3.95
CA ASP A 293 4.82 -35.64 5.40
C ASP A 293 3.50 -35.68 6.17
N VAL A 294 3.56 -36.26 7.36
CA VAL A 294 2.41 -36.35 8.25
C VAL A 294 2.67 -35.47 9.49
N LEU A 295 1.79 -34.51 9.71
CA LEU A 295 1.88 -33.57 10.81
C LEU A 295 0.89 -33.95 11.91
N VAL A 296 1.33 -33.93 13.16
CA VAL A 296 0.48 -34.17 14.31
C VAL A 296 -0.36 -32.94 14.59
N VAL A 297 -1.66 -33.05 14.46
CA VAL A 297 -2.60 -31.97 14.79
C VAL A 297 -2.86 -31.97 16.31
N ARG A 298 -2.58 -30.85 16.96
CA ARG A 298 -2.80 -30.68 18.42
C ARG A 298 -4.22 -30.33 18.75
N TYR A 299 -4.80 -29.40 17.98
CA TYR A 299 -6.20 -29.03 18.13
C TYR A 299 -6.74 -28.47 16.80
N VAL A 300 -8.05 -28.61 16.66
CA VAL A 300 -8.83 -28.00 15.60
C VAL A 300 -9.89 -27.13 16.25
N SER A 301 -10.05 -25.91 15.76
CA SER A 301 -11.05 -24.97 16.28
C SER A 301 -11.85 -24.33 15.17
N GLU A 302 -13.16 -24.17 15.42
CA GLU A 302 -14.00 -23.29 14.62
C GLU A 302 -13.61 -21.84 14.90
N THR A 303 -13.41 -21.06 13.88
CA THR A 303 -13.19 -19.62 13.95
C THR A 303 -14.41 -18.87 13.44
N SER A 304 -14.69 -17.70 13.97
CA SER A 304 -15.78 -16.87 13.50
C SER A 304 -15.37 -15.39 13.46
N GLY A 305 -16.01 -14.66 12.56
CA GLY A 305 -15.84 -13.22 12.46
C GLY A 305 -17.06 -12.60 11.78
N GLN A 306 -17.09 -11.29 11.75
CA GLN A 306 -18.13 -10.54 11.05
C GLN A 306 -17.54 -9.72 9.93
N THR A 307 -18.25 -9.63 8.81
CA THR A 307 -17.91 -8.66 7.76
C THR A 307 -18.01 -7.25 8.33
N LYS A 308 -17.11 -6.38 7.91
CA LYS A 308 -17.07 -4.98 8.36
C LYS A 308 -17.50 -4.05 7.23
N PRO A 309 -18.14 -2.94 7.54
CA PRO A 309 -18.40 -1.92 6.53
C PRO A 309 -17.07 -1.35 6.01
N PRO A 310 -17.07 -0.72 4.83
CA PRO A 310 -15.90 0.03 4.39
C PRO A 310 -15.59 1.11 5.42
N ALA A 311 -14.30 1.42 5.63
CA ALA A 311 -13.90 2.47 6.56
C ALA A 311 -14.30 3.85 6.05
N TYR A 312 -14.51 4.81 6.97
CA TYR A 312 -14.60 6.22 6.61
C TYR A 312 -13.35 6.68 5.88
N PHE A 313 -13.50 7.64 5.00
CA PHE A 313 -12.34 8.26 4.38
C PHE A 313 -11.51 9.03 5.42
N ASN A 314 -10.21 8.82 5.37
CA ASN A 314 -9.21 9.77 5.86
C ASN A 314 -8.61 10.52 4.66
N GLU A 315 -7.75 11.50 4.90
CA GLU A 315 -7.17 12.28 3.80
C GLU A 315 -6.39 11.40 2.80
N ALA A 316 -5.63 10.41 3.27
CA ALA A 316 -4.88 9.51 2.40
C ALA A 316 -5.80 8.69 1.48
N THR A 317 -6.87 8.11 2.03
CA THR A 317 -7.81 7.30 1.24
C THR A 317 -8.70 8.16 0.34
N LEU A 318 -9.02 9.40 0.76
CA LEU A 318 -9.75 10.36 -0.06
C LEU A 318 -8.91 10.82 -1.26
N LEU A 319 -7.62 11.13 -1.08
CA LEU A 319 -6.71 11.43 -2.18
C LEU A 319 -6.66 10.28 -3.19
N THR A 320 -6.62 9.04 -2.72
CA THR A 320 -6.68 7.86 -3.59
C THR A 320 -8.01 7.78 -4.37
N ALA A 321 -9.12 8.11 -3.72
CA ALA A 321 -10.43 8.15 -4.38
C ALA A 321 -10.51 9.28 -5.42
N MET A 322 -9.90 10.43 -5.15
CA MET A 322 -9.83 11.55 -6.09
C MET A 322 -8.99 11.23 -7.33
N GLU A 323 -7.93 10.43 -7.19
CA GLU A 323 -7.14 9.95 -8.34
C GLU A 323 -7.87 8.87 -9.14
N ASN A 324 -8.74 8.09 -8.50
CA ASN A 324 -9.47 6.99 -9.12
C ASN A 324 -10.99 7.13 -8.95
N PRO A 325 -11.61 8.25 -9.37
CA PRO A 325 -13.01 8.55 -9.08
C PRO A 325 -13.98 7.58 -9.76
N ALA A 326 -13.57 6.94 -10.85
CA ALA A 326 -14.40 5.99 -11.58
C ALA A 326 -14.91 4.82 -10.73
N LYS A 327 -14.17 4.43 -9.68
CA LYS A 327 -14.61 3.39 -8.71
C LYS A 327 -15.81 3.81 -7.87
N TYR A 328 -16.09 5.10 -7.80
CA TYR A 328 -17.16 5.70 -6.98
C TYR A 328 -18.28 6.29 -7.83
N MET A 329 -18.26 6.06 -9.13
CA MET A 329 -19.26 6.53 -10.07
C MET A 329 -20.15 5.39 -10.53
N GLU A 330 -21.45 5.63 -10.59
CA GLU A 330 -22.42 4.74 -11.24
C GLU A 330 -22.45 5.05 -12.74
N THR A 331 -21.42 4.67 -13.46
CA THR A 331 -21.37 4.87 -14.90
C THR A 331 -20.99 3.59 -15.63
N THR A 332 -21.69 3.30 -16.70
CA THR A 332 -21.34 2.26 -17.67
C THR A 332 -20.57 2.81 -18.86
N ASP A 333 -20.37 4.13 -18.92
CA ASP A 333 -19.68 4.81 -19.99
C ASP A 333 -18.15 4.58 -19.87
N LYS A 334 -17.65 3.66 -20.68
CA LYS A 334 -16.23 3.31 -20.74
C LYS A 334 -15.35 4.48 -21.21
N ALA A 335 -15.85 5.35 -22.10
CA ALA A 335 -15.10 6.50 -22.59
C ALA A 335 -14.88 7.52 -21.48
N LEU A 336 -15.91 7.79 -20.65
CA LEU A 336 -15.79 8.65 -19.49
C LEU A 336 -14.80 8.10 -18.46
N VAL A 337 -14.87 6.80 -18.17
CA VAL A 337 -13.94 6.13 -17.26
C VAL A 337 -12.49 6.25 -17.77
N GLN A 338 -12.29 6.06 -19.05
CA GLN A 338 -10.96 6.19 -19.68
C GLN A 338 -10.44 7.62 -19.60
N THR A 339 -11.26 8.61 -19.94
CA THR A 339 -10.91 10.03 -19.84
C THR A 339 -10.49 10.42 -18.41
N LEU A 340 -11.23 9.96 -17.40
CA LEU A 340 -10.89 10.23 -15.99
C LEU A 340 -9.54 9.63 -15.57
N LYS A 341 -9.18 8.47 -16.12
CA LYS A 341 -7.86 7.88 -15.90
C LYS A 341 -6.74 8.68 -16.57
N GLU A 342 -6.96 9.09 -17.80
CA GLU A 342 -5.99 9.84 -18.59
C GLU A 342 -5.74 11.25 -18.04
N THR A 343 -6.75 11.86 -17.44
CA THR A 343 -6.65 13.20 -16.83
C THR A 343 -6.16 13.17 -15.38
N GLY A 344 -5.80 12.00 -14.85
CA GLY A 344 -5.30 11.85 -13.48
C GLY A 344 -6.35 12.02 -12.39
N GLY A 345 -7.65 11.90 -12.72
CA GLY A 345 -8.76 11.94 -11.76
C GLY A 345 -9.30 13.33 -11.47
N LEU A 346 -9.76 13.56 -10.25
CA LEU A 346 -10.35 14.82 -9.79
C LEU A 346 -9.28 15.79 -9.30
N GLY A 347 -9.28 16.99 -9.86
CA GLY A 347 -8.34 18.05 -9.50
C GLY A 347 -6.93 17.83 -10.07
N THR A 348 -6.08 18.80 -9.80
CA THR A 348 -4.63 18.74 -10.08
C THR A 348 -3.87 18.61 -8.76
N VAL A 349 -2.58 18.33 -8.81
CA VAL A 349 -1.70 18.31 -7.62
C VAL A 349 -1.83 19.59 -6.78
N ALA A 350 -2.10 20.72 -7.42
CA ALA A 350 -2.25 22.01 -6.73
C ALA A 350 -3.64 22.19 -6.08
N THR A 351 -4.64 21.41 -6.47
CA THR A 351 -6.06 21.59 -6.03
C THR A 351 -6.63 20.42 -5.23
N ARG A 352 -5.86 19.35 -5.07
CA ARG A 352 -6.14 18.18 -4.18
C ARG A 352 -5.71 18.34 -2.73
#